data_df171814436f92e04cb25e497051038a
#
_entry.id   df171814436f92e04cb25e497051038a
#
_cell.length_a   1.000
_cell.length_b   1.000
_cell.length_c   1.000
_cell.angle_alpha   90.00
_cell.angle_beta   90.00
_cell.angle_gamma   90.00
#
_symmetry.space_group_name_H-M   'P 1'
#
loop_
_entity.id
_entity.type
_entity.pdbx_description
1 polymer ?
#
loop_
_entity_poly.entity_id
_entity_poly.type
_entity_poly.pdbx_seq_one_letter_code
_entity_poly.pdbx_strand_id
1 'polypeptide(L)'
;MSPSIGLITLNAKFIHSSLSIRYLRNVTQKEGFDNVWIQEFVISQPIWKVAAEILSNKPDILGISVYIWNRGQSFELIERLKKQDPSIRIVIGGPEVSFDMTSTDQYTVIAGEGEKKWIEFLEHFQKKTLPSDEKLKDWESYG
;
A
#
# COMPACT_ATOMS: atom_id res chain seq x y z
N MET A 1 -18.71 -5.19 -4.74
CA MET A 1 -18.35 -4.20 -3.72
C MET A 1 -16.86 -3.85 -3.85
N SER A 2 -16.56 -2.56 -3.94
CA SER A 2 -15.17 -2.12 -4.09
C SER A 2 -14.43 -2.16 -2.76
N PRO A 3 -13.18 -2.64 -2.73
CA PRO A 3 -12.39 -2.60 -1.52
C PRO A 3 -12.03 -1.15 -1.15
N SER A 4 -11.82 -0.89 0.12
CA SER A 4 -11.31 0.38 0.61
C SER A 4 -9.80 0.39 0.44
N ILE A 5 -9.29 1.31 -0.37
CA ILE A 5 -7.89 1.38 -0.74
C ILE A 5 -7.28 2.68 -0.27
N GLY A 6 -6.29 2.60 0.58
CA GLY A 6 -5.54 3.77 1.02
C GLY A 6 -4.18 3.83 0.37
N LEU A 7 -3.77 4.99 -0.05
CA LEU A 7 -2.43 5.26 -0.58
C LEU A 7 -1.80 6.33 0.30
N ILE A 8 -0.73 5.98 0.99
CA ILE A 8 -0.11 6.90 1.95
C ILE A 8 1.39 7.05 1.72
N THR A 9 1.92 8.13 2.27
CA THR A 9 3.36 8.31 2.39
C THR A 9 3.65 9.15 3.63
N LEU A 10 4.84 8.96 4.19
CA LEU A 10 5.34 9.75 5.31
C LEU A 10 6.34 10.77 4.77
N ASN A 11 5.94 12.03 4.70
CA ASN A 11 6.76 13.10 4.15
C ASN A 11 7.70 13.69 5.20
N ALA A 12 8.87 14.16 4.73
CA ALA A 12 9.82 14.83 5.61
C ALA A 12 9.29 16.15 6.14
N LYS A 13 8.51 16.86 5.33
CA LYS A 13 7.96 18.17 5.66
C LYS A 13 6.54 18.31 5.13
N PHE A 14 5.77 19.21 5.73
CA PHE A 14 4.39 19.47 5.31
C PHE A 14 4.24 19.90 3.86
N ILE A 15 5.25 20.62 3.35
CA ILE A 15 5.18 21.20 2.00
C ILE A 15 5.44 20.18 0.89
N HIS A 16 5.88 18.98 1.22
CA HIS A 16 6.14 17.96 0.22
C HIS A 16 4.90 17.17 -0.10
N SER A 17 4.58 17.12 -1.39
CA SER A 17 3.45 16.36 -1.90
C SER A 17 3.97 15.19 -2.70
N SER A 18 3.46 14.00 -2.44
CA SER A 18 3.87 12.81 -3.17
C SER A 18 3.09 12.70 -4.48
N LEU A 19 3.77 12.95 -5.59
CA LEU A 19 3.14 12.81 -6.91
C LEU A 19 2.83 11.36 -7.22
N SER A 20 3.62 10.43 -6.70
CA SER A 20 3.44 9.01 -7.02
C SER A 20 2.13 8.45 -6.48
N ILE A 21 1.73 8.82 -5.24
CA ILE A 21 0.46 8.32 -4.70
C ILE A 21 -0.74 8.97 -5.39
N ARG A 22 -0.61 10.24 -5.81
CA ARG A 22 -1.69 10.90 -6.55
C ARG A 22 -1.88 10.28 -7.92
N TYR A 23 -0.78 9.96 -8.58
CA TYR A 23 -0.82 9.28 -9.87
C TYR A 23 -1.45 7.89 -9.73
N LEU A 24 -1.03 7.14 -8.72
CA LEU A 24 -1.59 5.82 -8.46
C LEU A 24 -3.08 5.89 -8.15
N ARG A 25 -3.53 6.89 -7.40
CA ARG A 25 -4.96 7.09 -7.17
C ARG A 25 -5.72 7.26 -8.48
N ASN A 26 -5.20 8.10 -9.36
CA ASN A 26 -5.86 8.37 -10.63
C ASN A 26 -5.95 7.10 -11.48
N VAL A 27 -4.86 6.35 -11.55
CA VAL A 27 -4.82 5.08 -12.30
C VAL A 27 -5.80 4.07 -11.68
N THR A 28 -5.84 4.01 -10.36
CA THR A 28 -6.71 3.09 -9.64
C THR A 28 -8.18 3.39 -9.90
N GLN A 29 -8.55 4.67 -9.85
CA GLN A 29 -9.92 5.09 -10.14
C GLN A 29 -10.31 4.80 -11.59
N LYS A 30 -9.38 5.01 -12.51
CA LYS A 30 -9.60 4.77 -13.92
C LYS A 30 -9.87 3.29 -14.22
N GLU A 31 -9.29 2.40 -13.42
CA GLU A 31 -9.49 0.97 -13.56
C GLU A 31 -10.76 0.48 -12.86
N GLY A 32 -11.57 1.38 -12.31
CA GLY A 32 -12.86 1.03 -11.75
C GLY A 32 -12.90 0.85 -10.24
N PHE A 33 -11.80 1.12 -9.53
CA PHE A 33 -11.76 1.05 -8.08
C PHE A 33 -12.12 2.43 -7.53
N ASP A 34 -13.36 2.61 -7.09
CA ASP A 34 -13.88 3.93 -6.72
C ASP A 34 -13.53 4.36 -5.31
N ASN A 35 -13.35 3.40 -4.40
CA ASN A 35 -13.11 3.71 -2.99
C ASN A 35 -11.61 3.76 -2.70
N VAL A 36 -10.94 4.73 -3.29
CA VAL A 36 -9.51 4.96 -3.08
C VAL A 36 -9.29 6.36 -2.54
N TRP A 37 -8.48 6.44 -1.47
CA TRP A 37 -8.16 7.70 -0.83
C TRP A 37 -6.64 7.82 -0.65
N ILE A 38 -6.16 9.05 -0.54
CA ILE A 38 -4.76 9.31 -0.28
C ILE A 38 -4.62 10.09 1.02
N GLN A 39 -3.52 9.87 1.72
CA GLN A 39 -3.20 10.64 2.90
C GLN A 39 -1.69 10.76 3.05
N GLU A 40 -1.24 11.98 3.29
CA GLU A 40 0.17 12.27 3.51
C GLU A 40 0.36 12.64 4.97
N PHE A 41 1.33 12.00 5.60
CA PHE A 41 1.69 12.29 6.99
C PHE A 41 3.08 12.89 7.02
N VAL A 42 3.45 13.46 8.15
CA VAL A 42 4.81 13.97 8.37
C VAL A 42 5.55 12.98 9.25
N ILE A 43 6.81 12.70 8.92
CA ILE A 43 7.60 11.69 9.64
C ILE A 43 7.80 12.02 11.12
N SER A 44 7.62 13.28 11.52
CA SER A 44 7.71 13.68 12.91
C SER A 44 6.46 13.33 13.72
N GLN A 45 5.37 12.93 13.08
CA GLN A 45 4.16 12.52 13.81
C GLN A 45 4.40 11.17 14.48
N PRO A 46 3.84 10.98 15.71
CA PRO A 46 3.98 9.69 16.37
C PRO A 46 3.35 8.56 15.54
N ILE A 47 4.03 7.44 15.44
CA ILE A 47 3.56 6.31 14.63
C ILE A 47 2.22 5.79 15.14
N TRP A 48 1.98 5.77 16.46
CA TRP A 48 0.70 5.31 17.01
C TRP A 48 -0.47 6.17 16.52
N LYS A 49 -0.22 7.48 16.36
CA LYS A 49 -1.25 8.40 15.89
C LYS A 49 -1.52 8.21 14.40
N VAL A 50 -0.46 8.04 13.61
CA VAL A 50 -0.58 7.76 12.18
C VAL A 50 -1.37 6.47 11.98
N ALA A 51 -1.01 5.42 12.72
CA ALA A 51 -1.71 4.14 12.63
C ALA A 51 -3.19 4.29 12.98
N ALA A 52 -3.52 5.04 14.03
CA ALA A 52 -4.91 5.23 14.45
C ALA A 52 -5.72 5.92 13.35
N GLU A 53 -5.16 6.93 12.70
CA GLU A 53 -5.86 7.62 11.62
C GLU A 53 -6.10 6.71 10.42
N ILE A 54 -5.12 5.90 10.06
CA ILE A 54 -5.26 4.95 8.96
C ILE A 54 -6.36 3.93 9.28
N LEU A 55 -6.32 3.37 10.48
CA LEU A 55 -7.28 2.35 10.89
C LEU A 55 -8.71 2.89 10.97
N SER A 56 -8.86 4.19 11.26
CA SER A 56 -10.19 4.81 11.30
C SER A 56 -10.86 4.82 9.93
N ASN A 57 -10.10 4.76 8.86
CA ASN A 57 -10.61 4.68 7.49
C ASN A 57 -10.89 3.25 7.03
N LYS A 58 -10.58 2.27 7.86
CA LYS A 58 -10.84 0.85 7.63
C LYS A 58 -10.39 0.38 6.24
N PRO A 59 -9.08 0.50 5.91
CA PRO A 59 -8.62 0.05 4.61
C PRO A 59 -8.60 -1.46 4.50
N ASP A 60 -9.00 -1.97 3.35
CA ASP A 60 -8.78 -3.38 3.00
C ASP A 60 -7.38 -3.56 2.45
N ILE A 61 -6.92 -2.56 1.69
CA ILE A 61 -5.61 -2.54 1.06
C ILE A 61 -4.95 -1.20 1.38
N LEU A 62 -3.68 -1.23 1.75
CA LEU A 62 -2.92 -0.02 2.03
C LEU A 62 -1.62 -0.04 1.23
N GLY A 63 -1.47 0.93 0.34
CA GLY A 63 -0.24 1.15 -0.41
C GLY A 63 0.61 2.20 0.27
N ILE A 64 1.88 1.92 0.49
CA ILE A 64 2.81 2.84 1.13
C ILE A 64 3.98 3.13 0.19
N SER A 65 4.20 4.42 -0.09
CA SER A 65 5.39 4.85 -0.83
C SER A 65 6.57 4.96 0.13
N VAL A 66 7.62 4.20 -0.13
CA VAL A 66 8.80 4.16 0.73
C VAL A 66 9.94 4.93 0.08
N TYR A 67 10.46 5.92 0.80
CA TYR A 67 11.59 6.74 0.39
C TYR A 67 12.69 6.61 1.43
N ILE A 68 13.89 7.10 1.08
CA ILE A 68 15.03 6.99 1.98
C ILE A 68 14.76 7.64 3.34
N TRP A 69 14.05 8.78 3.34
CA TRP A 69 13.80 9.53 4.59
C TRP A 69 12.70 8.93 5.45
N ASN A 70 11.88 8.03 4.92
CA ASN A 70 10.78 7.46 5.69
C ASN A 70 10.86 5.93 5.84
N ARG A 71 11.95 5.33 5.40
CA ARG A 71 12.05 3.87 5.38
C ARG A 71 11.83 3.23 6.75
N GLY A 72 12.53 3.71 7.76
CA GLY A 72 12.39 3.16 9.12
C GLY A 72 10.99 3.32 9.67
N GLN A 73 10.44 4.51 9.55
CA GLN A 73 9.10 4.81 10.05
C GLN A 73 8.04 4.01 9.29
N SER A 74 8.23 3.82 7.98
CA SER A 74 7.29 3.05 7.18
C SER A 74 7.20 1.59 7.66
N PHE A 75 8.34 0.96 7.93
CA PHE A 75 8.34 -0.41 8.41
C PHE A 75 7.81 -0.53 9.86
N GLU A 76 8.10 0.46 10.69
CA GLU A 76 7.54 0.51 12.03
C GLU A 76 6.01 0.63 11.98
N LEU A 77 5.51 1.47 11.08
CA LEU A 77 4.08 1.63 10.87
C LEU A 77 3.43 0.31 10.42
N ILE A 78 4.04 -0.38 9.47
CA ILE A 78 3.54 -1.67 8.98
C ILE A 78 3.40 -2.66 10.13
N GLU A 79 4.43 -2.78 10.94
CA GLU A 79 4.41 -3.70 12.07
C GLU A 79 3.26 -3.38 13.03
N ARG A 80 3.07 -2.11 13.33
CA ARG A 80 2.00 -1.68 14.24
C ARG A 80 0.61 -1.94 13.64
N LEU A 81 0.43 -1.63 12.35
CA LEU A 81 -0.85 -1.86 11.69
C LEU A 81 -1.22 -3.34 11.66
N LYS A 82 -0.26 -4.18 11.33
CA LYS A 82 -0.51 -5.63 11.25
C LYS A 82 -0.81 -6.24 12.62
N LYS A 83 -0.28 -5.67 13.69
CA LYS A 83 -0.61 -6.12 15.04
C LYS A 83 -2.06 -5.78 15.40
N GLN A 84 -2.53 -4.62 14.97
CA GLN A 84 -3.88 -4.17 15.32
C GLN A 84 -4.94 -4.73 14.39
N ASP A 85 -4.61 -4.90 13.11
CA ASP A 85 -5.52 -5.47 12.12
C ASP A 85 -4.76 -6.35 11.14
N PRO A 86 -4.58 -7.63 11.45
CA PRO A 86 -3.85 -8.54 10.57
C PRO A 86 -4.48 -8.74 9.19
N SER A 87 -5.75 -8.35 9.02
CA SER A 87 -6.45 -8.54 7.75
C SER A 87 -6.08 -7.51 6.68
N ILE A 88 -5.47 -6.40 7.06
CA ILE A 88 -5.07 -5.38 6.09
C ILE A 88 -4.00 -5.93 5.16
N ARG A 89 -4.21 -5.76 3.86
CA ARG A 89 -3.20 -6.10 2.87
C ARG A 89 -2.33 -4.88 2.62
N ILE A 90 -1.06 -4.99 2.93
CA ILE A 90 -0.12 -3.87 2.80
C ILE A 90 0.80 -4.11 1.62
N VAL A 91 0.91 -3.10 0.76
CA VAL A 91 1.77 -3.13 -0.43
C VAL A 91 2.76 -1.98 -0.31
N ILE A 92 4.04 -2.26 -0.49
CA ILE A 92 5.06 -1.22 -0.47
C ILE A 92 5.65 -1.03 -1.86
N GLY A 93 5.93 0.21 -2.20
CA GLY A 93 6.57 0.59 -3.45
C GLY A 93 7.34 1.87 -3.24
N GLY A 94 7.97 2.37 -4.30
CA GLY A 94 8.72 3.61 -4.25
C GLY A 94 10.20 3.42 -4.50
N PRO A 95 10.98 4.52 -4.55
CA PRO A 95 12.39 4.45 -4.95
C PRO A 95 13.28 3.63 -4.02
N GLU A 96 12.87 3.47 -2.76
CA GLU A 96 13.68 2.76 -1.77
C GLU A 96 13.37 1.26 -1.74
N VAL A 97 12.43 0.81 -2.54
CA VAL A 97 12.09 -0.60 -2.67
C VAL A 97 12.97 -1.19 -3.79
N SER A 98 13.83 -2.13 -3.45
CA SER A 98 14.76 -2.72 -4.40
C SER A 98 14.28 -4.07 -4.91
N PHE A 99 14.86 -4.50 -6.04
CA PHE A 99 14.47 -5.75 -6.68
C PHE A 99 14.83 -7.00 -5.85
N ASP A 100 15.76 -6.87 -4.94
CA ASP A 100 16.14 -7.98 -4.06
C ASP A 100 15.32 -8.06 -2.77
N MET A 101 14.41 -7.09 -2.55
CA MET A 101 13.47 -7.18 -1.44
C MET A 101 12.39 -8.21 -1.77
N THR A 102 12.04 -9.01 -0.78
CA THR A 102 11.01 -10.03 -0.96
C THR A 102 9.77 -9.70 -0.16
N SER A 103 8.63 -10.10 -0.70
CA SER A 103 7.36 -9.99 0.02
C SER A 103 7.37 -10.91 1.22
N THR A 104 6.69 -10.48 2.29
CA THR A 104 6.55 -11.25 3.52
C THR A 104 5.07 -11.45 3.81
N ASP A 105 4.76 -12.11 4.94
CA ASP A 105 3.38 -12.23 5.38
C ASP A 105 2.81 -10.90 5.89
N GLN A 106 3.66 -9.90 6.12
CA GLN A 106 3.22 -8.57 6.56
C GLN A 106 2.99 -7.59 5.41
N TYR A 107 3.69 -7.77 4.30
CA TYR A 107 3.57 -6.83 3.17
C TYR A 107 3.97 -7.49 1.86
N THR A 108 3.44 -6.92 0.78
CA THR A 108 3.80 -7.30 -0.59
C THR A 108 4.69 -6.21 -1.17
N VAL A 109 5.76 -6.63 -1.85
CA VAL A 109 6.73 -5.70 -2.44
C VAL A 109 6.45 -5.54 -3.92
N ILE A 110 6.36 -4.28 -4.37
CA ILE A 110 6.27 -3.95 -5.79
C ILE A 110 7.51 -3.15 -6.14
N ALA A 111 8.43 -3.75 -6.90
CA ALA A 111 9.64 -3.10 -7.37
C ALA A 111 9.52 -2.76 -8.85
N GLY A 112 10.23 -1.71 -9.29
CA GLY A 112 10.24 -1.29 -10.68
C GLY A 112 9.01 -0.47 -11.06
N GLU A 113 8.43 -0.73 -12.24
CA GLU A 113 7.26 -0.01 -12.71
C GLU A 113 6.04 -0.40 -11.90
N GLY A 114 5.78 0.37 -10.87
CA GLY A 114 4.82 0.02 -9.83
C GLY A 114 3.36 0.03 -10.25
N GLU A 115 2.98 0.91 -11.18
CA GLU A 115 1.56 1.09 -11.49
C GLU A 115 0.91 -0.15 -12.11
N LYS A 116 1.61 -0.82 -13.03
CA LYS A 116 1.08 -2.03 -13.66
C LYS A 116 0.95 -3.15 -12.64
N LYS A 117 1.98 -3.36 -11.84
CA LYS A 117 1.97 -4.39 -10.80
C LYS A 117 0.94 -4.09 -9.72
N TRP A 118 0.76 -2.82 -9.40
CA TRP A 118 -0.25 -2.38 -8.45
C TRP A 118 -1.65 -2.75 -8.94
N ILE A 119 -1.97 -2.47 -10.20
CA ILE A 119 -3.28 -2.82 -10.75
C ILE A 119 -3.45 -4.34 -10.79
N GLU A 120 -2.42 -5.08 -11.16
CA GLU A 120 -2.47 -6.54 -11.12
C GLU A 120 -2.77 -7.06 -9.71
N PHE A 121 -2.14 -6.45 -8.70
CA PHE A 121 -2.42 -6.81 -7.31
C PHE A 121 -3.88 -6.57 -6.95
N LEU A 122 -4.42 -5.41 -7.32
CA LEU A 122 -5.82 -5.09 -7.02
C LEU A 122 -6.78 -6.05 -7.69
N GLU A 123 -6.50 -6.42 -8.94
CA GLU A 123 -7.33 -7.38 -9.66
C GLU A 123 -7.29 -8.75 -9.00
N HIS A 124 -6.13 -9.20 -8.57
CA HIS A 124 -6.00 -10.47 -7.84
C HIS A 124 -6.72 -10.43 -6.50
N PHE A 125 -6.63 -9.32 -5.78
CA PHE A 125 -7.34 -9.15 -4.53
C PHE A 125 -8.84 -9.26 -4.73
N GLN A 126 -9.36 -8.59 -5.75
CA GLN A 126 -10.78 -8.63 -6.05
C GLN A 126 -11.24 -10.04 -6.44
N LYS A 127 -10.44 -10.75 -7.21
CA LYS A 127 -10.75 -12.12 -7.62
C LYS A 127 -10.64 -13.12 -6.48
N LYS A 128 -9.93 -12.77 -5.42
CA LYS A 128 -9.80 -13.61 -4.23
C LYS A 128 -11.13 -13.85 -3.55
N THR A 129 -12.09 -12.96 -3.76
CA THR A 129 -13.43 -13.11 -3.23
C THR A 129 -14.27 -14.09 -4.05
N LEU A 130 -13.74 -14.53 -5.22
CA LEU A 130 -14.37 -15.51 -6.08
C LEU A 130 -13.68 -16.87 -5.89
N PRO A 131 -14.40 -18.00 -6.02
CA PRO A 131 -13.82 -19.32 -5.78
C PRO A 131 -12.91 -19.78 -6.92
N SER A 132 -11.71 -19.20 -7.04
CA SER A 132 -10.78 -19.52 -8.10
C SER A 132 -9.35 -19.45 -7.56
N ASP A 133 -8.88 -20.57 -7.03
CA ASP A 133 -7.57 -20.65 -6.41
C ASP A 133 -6.41 -20.54 -7.40
N GLU A 134 -6.63 -20.88 -8.64
CA GLU A 134 -5.57 -20.88 -9.65
C GLU A 134 -4.95 -19.51 -9.85
N LYS A 135 -5.75 -18.46 -9.73
CA LYS A 135 -5.27 -17.11 -9.95
C LYS A 135 -4.40 -16.58 -8.83
N LEU A 136 -4.54 -17.16 -7.63
CA LEU A 136 -3.65 -16.82 -6.52
C LEU A 136 -2.23 -17.28 -6.76
N LYS A 137 -2.07 -18.43 -7.41
CA LYS A 137 -0.76 -18.96 -7.76
C LYS A 137 -0.08 -18.08 -8.78
N ASP A 138 -0.83 -17.59 -9.75
CA ASP A 138 -0.31 -16.70 -10.78
C ASP A 138 0.17 -15.38 -10.15
N TRP A 139 -0.58 -14.87 -9.20
CA TRP A 139 -0.19 -13.66 -8.50
C TRP A 139 1.12 -13.85 -7.73
N GLU A 140 1.29 -14.98 -7.06
CA GLU A 140 2.49 -15.26 -6.29
C GLU A 140 3.75 -15.26 -7.15
N SER A 141 3.62 -15.60 -8.42
CA SER A 141 4.76 -15.58 -9.33
C SER A 141 5.25 -14.18 -9.67
N TYR A 142 4.46 -13.15 -9.45
CA TYR A 142 4.87 -11.75 -9.66
C TYR A 142 5.67 -11.18 -8.49
N GLY A 143 5.52 -11.75 -7.33
CA GLY A 143 6.19 -11.30 -6.12
C GLY A 143 7.64 -11.67 -6.08
#